data_6e67fdf059341f945d9378d44cdcadbf
#
_entry.id   6e67fdf059341f945d9378d44cdcadbf
#
_cell.length_a   1.000
_cell.length_b   1.000
_cell.length_c   1.000
_cell.angle_alpha   90.00
_cell.angle_beta   90.00
_cell.angle_gamma   90.00
#
_symmetry.space_group_name_H-M   'P 1'
#
loop_
_entity.id
_entity.type
_entity.pdbx_description
1 polymer ?
#
loop_
_entity_poly.entity_id
_entity_poly.type
_entity_poly.pdbx_seq_one_letter_code
_entity_poly.pdbx_strand_id
1 'polypeptide(L)'
;MKTIYTFLTIAAFFILTVSVSAQEDILFHVVPSDYTSTPGDATFTSQLASTARTYQLLIHESLLTELIGKELQAISWRLPTSATSDWPPSEVTVTNHDIYLSGSVTPANRSLTDFSANVVGPQKMVRAGALVIPANSYTFGNTPNNWGPEIMFDSLYLYTGGHLLIEIRQTGFTGTSRSVDAISINTIPPYGTLISACWGTGYTANSGPNGNFSIVRITADDPVPVELTSFSASVTGNNVILEWATATELNNLGFDVERRNLESVFEVVGFVGGSGSTTEPRNYSFTDDNIPGGSYLYRLKQIDFDGSFEYSDEIEVDVTTPSVYALEQNYPNPFNPSTSIKYSIGESGIVKLALYNLLGQEVKLLENEFKEAGPHTITFDASSLTSGSYFYTLETSNFKQTKKMVLVK
;
A
#
# COMPACT_ATOMS: atom_id res chain seq x y z
N MET A 1 18.47 -24.40 -62.25
CA MET A 1 18.69 -23.97 -60.84
C MET A 1 17.75 -22.85 -60.54
N LYS A 2 16.67 -23.10 -59.79
CA LYS A 2 15.74 -22.08 -59.32
C LYS A 2 15.98 -21.92 -57.83
N THR A 3 16.51 -20.76 -57.43
CA THR A 3 16.75 -20.38 -56.04
C THR A 3 15.43 -19.84 -55.47
N ILE A 4 14.90 -20.50 -54.43
CA ILE A 4 13.72 -20.08 -53.70
C ILE A 4 14.19 -19.23 -52.50
N TYR A 5 13.85 -17.93 -52.48
CA TYR A 5 14.03 -17.07 -51.34
C TYR A 5 12.79 -17.18 -50.44
N THR A 6 12.97 -17.70 -49.23
CA THR A 6 11.93 -17.69 -48.18
C THR A 6 12.04 -16.35 -47.41
N PHE A 7 11.04 -15.50 -47.59
CA PHE A 7 10.92 -14.31 -46.76
C PHE A 7 10.30 -14.68 -45.39
N LEU A 8 11.09 -14.49 -44.35
CA LEU A 8 10.62 -14.59 -42.97
C LEU A 8 10.03 -13.22 -42.59
N THR A 9 8.70 -13.09 -42.54
CA THR A 9 8.02 -11.90 -42.02
C THR A 9 7.99 -11.99 -40.51
N ILE A 10 8.78 -11.17 -39.81
CA ILE A 10 8.69 -10.93 -38.37
C ILE A 10 7.57 -9.91 -38.19
N ALA A 11 6.42 -10.36 -37.67
CA ALA A 11 5.36 -9.47 -37.21
C ALA A 11 5.77 -8.90 -35.82
N ALA A 12 6.19 -7.65 -35.81
CA ALA A 12 6.36 -6.92 -34.55
C ALA A 12 4.98 -6.55 -34.01
N PHE A 13 4.56 -7.19 -32.94
CA PHE A 13 3.40 -6.75 -32.15
C PHE A 13 3.81 -5.51 -31.36
N PHE A 14 3.35 -4.34 -31.79
CA PHE A 14 3.37 -3.13 -30.96
C PHE A 14 2.22 -3.25 -29.95
N ILE A 15 2.55 -3.57 -28.72
CA ILE A 15 1.62 -3.43 -27.61
C ILE A 15 1.57 -1.93 -27.29
N LEU A 16 0.49 -1.28 -27.71
CA LEU A 16 0.16 0.08 -27.31
C LEU A 16 -0.36 -0.01 -25.86
N THR A 17 0.51 0.19 -24.89
CA THR A 17 0.08 0.42 -23.51
C THR A 17 -0.57 1.79 -23.45
N VAL A 18 -1.88 1.84 -23.45
CA VAL A 18 -2.63 3.04 -23.07
C VAL A 18 -2.53 3.12 -21.55
N SER A 19 -1.57 3.90 -21.07
CA SER A 19 -1.59 4.34 -19.68
C SER A 19 -2.78 5.29 -19.53
N VAL A 20 -3.87 4.80 -18.96
CA VAL A 20 -4.92 5.66 -18.41
C VAL A 20 -4.28 6.25 -17.16
N SER A 21 -3.74 7.47 -17.26
CA SER A 21 -3.48 8.25 -16.07
C SER A 21 -4.83 8.53 -15.42
N ALA A 22 -5.06 7.98 -14.25
CA ALA A 22 -6.16 8.45 -13.41
C ALA A 22 -5.98 9.97 -13.28
N GLN A 23 -6.97 10.72 -13.70
CA GLN A 23 -6.98 12.16 -13.47
C GLN A 23 -7.20 12.31 -11.97
N GLU A 24 -6.18 12.79 -11.26
CA GLU A 24 -6.26 13.10 -9.85
C GLU A 24 -7.39 14.12 -9.67
N ASP A 25 -8.46 13.73 -9.00
CA ASP A 25 -9.61 14.60 -8.69
C ASP A 25 -9.28 15.45 -7.47
N ILE A 26 -8.49 16.51 -7.69
CA ILE A 26 -8.12 17.47 -6.64
C ILE A 26 -9.38 18.10 -6.05
N LEU A 27 -9.61 17.87 -4.75
CA LEU A 27 -10.70 18.46 -3.99
C LEU A 27 -10.28 19.80 -3.37
N PHE A 28 -11.04 20.84 -3.65
CA PHE A 28 -10.92 22.15 -3.00
C PHE A 28 -12.04 22.33 -1.97
N HIS A 29 -11.74 22.11 -0.71
CA HIS A 29 -12.70 22.18 0.38
C HIS A 29 -12.58 23.49 1.16
N VAL A 30 -13.64 24.30 1.16
CA VAL A 30 -13.69 25.58 1.89
C VAL A 30 -14.28 25.36 3.27
N VAL A 31 -13.64 25.92 4.30
CA VAL A 31 -14.08 25.77 5.68
C VAL A 31 -14.43 27.15 6.27
N PRO A 32 -15.69 27.34 6.69
CA PRO A 32 -16.89 26.52 6.46
C PRO A 32 -17.36 26.57 5.00
N SER A 33 -18.00 25.50 4.51
CA SER A 33 -18.46 25.36 3.11
C SER A 33 -19.46 26.43 2.65
N ASP A 34 -20.26 26.98 3.56
CA ASP A 34 -21.21 28.08 3.31
C ASP A 34 -20.50 29.33 2.75
N TYR A 35 -19.21 29.47 3.00
CA TYR A 35 -18.38 30.58 2.53
C TYR A 35 -17.65 30.31 1.20
N THR A 36 -17.99 29.25 0.51
CA THR A 36 -17.43 28.97 -0.83
C THR A 36 -17.74 30.10 -1.81
N SER A 37 -18.98 30.56 -1.86
CA SER A 37 -19.47 31.63 -2.75
C SER A 37 -19.93 32.88 -1.98
N THR A 38 -19.77 32.93 -0.67
CA THR A 38 -20.18 34.03 0.20
C THR A 38 -18.94 34.61 0.89
N PRO A 39 -18.76 35.93 0.96
CA PRO A 39 -17.68 36.52 1.74
C PRO A 39 -17.93 36.37 3.24
N GLY A 40 -16.87 36.41 4.02
CA GLY A 40 -16.92 36.55 5.46
C GLY A 40 -17.44 37.92 5.89
N ASP A 41 -17.85 38.03 7.13
CA ASP A 41 -18.35 39.25 7.77
C ASP A 41 -17.27 40.01 8.54
N ALA A 42 -16.05 39.53 8.50
CA ALA A 42 -14.87 40.09 9.19
C ALA A 42 -13.60 39.96 8.37
N THR A 43 -12.52 40.47 8.94
CA THR A 43 -11.16 40.36 8.39
C THR A 43 -10.19 39.92 9.48
N PHE A 44 -9.11 39.26 9.09
CA PHE A 44 -8.05 38.91 10.01
C PHE A 44 -6.66 38.99 9.37
N THR A 45 -5.66 39.47 10.09
CA THR A 45 -4.33 39.76 9.54
C THR A 45 -3.27 38.70 9.86
N SER A 46 -3.56 37.73 10.72
CA SER A 46 -2.54 36.88 11.31
C SER A 46 -1.69 36.10 10.29
N GLN A 47 -2.31 35.60 9.22
CA GLN A 47 -1.63 34.83 8.18
C GLN A 47 -0.69 35.66 7.32
N LEU A 48 -1.08 36.91 7.04
CA LEU A 48 -0.33 37.86 6.21
C LEU A 48 0.15 39.05 7.06
N ALA A 49 0.55 38.80 8.30
CA ALA A 49 1.11 39.82 9.19
C ALA A 49 2.60 40.02 8.90
N SER A 50 3.00 41.26 8.88
CA SER A 50 4.42 41.65 8.76
C SER A 50 5.24 41.47 10.04
N THR A 51 4.57 40.99 11.11
CA THR A 51 5.22 40.68 12.40
C THR A 51 5.00 39.21 12.75
N ALA A 52 5.91 38.67 13.55
CA ALA A 52 5.82 37.27 13.97
C ALA A 52 4.50 36.93 14.67
N ARG A 53 3.91 35.79 14.29
CA ARG A 53 2.63 35.31 14.81
C ARG A 53 2.64 33.79 14.94
N THR A 54 1.94 33.30 15.98
CA THR A 54 1.37 31.96 16.06
C THR A 54 -0.14 32.09 15.93
N TYR A 55 -0.77 31.26 15.10
CA TYR A 55 -2.20 31.29 14.86
C TYR A 55 -2.74 29.87 14.77
N GLN A 56 -3.83 29.62 15.51
CA GLN A 56 -4.50 28.32 15.50
C GLN A 56 -5.94 28.47 14.99
N LEU A 57 -6.33 27.58 14.09
CA LEU A 57 -7.69 27.35 13.61
C LEU A 57 -8.16 26.00 14.14
N LEU A 58 -9.25 26.00 14.89
CA LEU A 58 -9.92 24.81 15.41
C LEU A 58 -11.20 24.58 14.60
N ILE A 59 -11.32 23.42 13.99
CA ILE A 59 -12.39 23.08 13.04
C ILE A 59 -13.10 21.83 13.54
N HIS A 60 -14.45 21.92 13.65
CA HIS A 60 -15.28 20.79 14.04
C HIS A 60 -15.36 19.76 12.92
N GLU A 61 -15.33 18.49 13.26
CA GLU A 61 -15.34 17.34 12.32
C GLU A 61 -16.52 17.36 11.35
N SER A 62 -17.68 17.88 11.75
CA SER A 62 -18.85 17.98 10.85
C SER A 62 -18.65 18.87 9.63
N LEU A 63 -17.64 19.74 9.63
CA LEU A 63 -17.27 20.57 8.49
C LEU A 63 -16.22 19.92 7.59
N LEU A 64 -15.75 18.71 7.93
CA LEU A 64 -14.59 18.06 7.30
C LEU A 64 -14.94 16.67 6.76
N THR A 65 -16.22 16.31 6.69
CA THR A 65 -16.65 14.96 6.31
C THR A 65 -16.20 14.54 4.91
N GLU A 66 -16.10 15.49 3.96
CA GLU A 66 -15.60 15.24 2.60
C GLU A 66 -14.09 15.00 2.53
N LEU A 67 -13.35 15.34 3.58
CA LEU A 67 -11.91 15.17 3.67
C LEU A 67 -11.50 13.85 4.34
N ILE A 68 -12.44 13.09 4.90
CA ILE A 68 -12.12 11.82 5.55
C ILE A 68 -11.54 10.84 4.53
N GLY A 69 -10.38 10.29 4.85
CA GLY A 69 -9.63 9.38 3.97
C GLY A 69 -8.78 10.08 2.91
N LYS A 70 -8.78 11.42 2.84
CA LYS A 70 -8.00 12.18 1.85
C LYS A 70 -6.69 12.71 2.43
N GLU A 71 -5.72 12.92 1.55
CA GLU A 71 -4.45 13.57 1.86
C GLU A 71 -4.53 15.07 1.69
N LEU A 72 -4.36 15.81 2.78
CA LEU A 72 -4.31 17.26 2.74
C LEU A 72 -2.95 17.71 2.22
N GLN A 73 -2.96 18.55 1.16
CA GLN A 73 -1.77 18.92 0.39
C GLN A 73 -1.40 20.39 0.49
N ALA A 74 -2.39 21.26 0.68
CA ALA A 74 -2.18 22.71 0.73
C ALA A 74 -3.31 23.43 1.46
N ILE A 75 -3.05 24.68 1.81
CA ILE A 75 -4.09 25.63 2.24
C ILE A 75 -3.95 26.94 1.45
N SER A 76 -5.06 27.67 1.34
CA SER A 76 -5.09 28.96 0.67
C SER A 76 -6.04 29.92 1.39
N TRP A 77 -5.78 31.20 1.20
CA TRP A 77 -6.56 32.31 1.72
C TRP A 77 -7.07 33.19 0.58
N ARG A 78 -8.03 34.08 0.85
CA ARG A 78 -8.47 35.12 -0.08
C ARG A 78 -8.53 36.48 0.59
N LEU A 79 -8.46 37.54 -0.19
CA LEU A 79 -8.65 38.89 0.33
C LEU A 79 -10.12 39.11 0.75
N PRO A 80 -10.37 39.95 1.76
CA PRO A 80 -11.73 40.36 2.10
C PRO A 80 -12.30 41.26 1.01
N THR A 81 -13.63 41.36 0.90
CA THR A 81 -14.31 42.23 -0.07
C THR A 81 -14.00 43.70 0.11
N SER A 82 -13.56 44.11 1.29
CA SER A 82 -13.06 45.46 1.60
C SER A 82 -11.67 45.79 1.02
N ALA A 83 -11.02 44.80 0.38
CA ALA A 83 -9.74 45.07 -0.28
C ALA A 83 -9.90 46.02 -1.44
N THR A 84 -8.93 46.93 -1.61
CA THR A 84 -8.94 47.98 -2.62
C THR A 84 -7.80 47.86 -3.63
N SER A 85 -6.97 46.87 -3.50
CA SER A 85 -5.84 46.58 -4.38
C SER A 85 -5.42 45.13 -4.26
N ASP A 86 -4.77 44.62 -5.30
CA ASP A 86 -4.04 43.35 -5.26
C ASP A 86 -2.90 43.42 -4.23
N TRP A 87 -2.47 42.26 -3.76
CA TRP A 87 -1.40 42.17 -2.76
C TRP A 87 -0.54 40.91 -3.03
N PRO A 88 0.75 40.98 -2.69
CA PRO A 88 1.55 42.14 -2.33
C PRO A 88 1.93 42.97 -3.57
N PRO A 89 2.24 44.26 -3.43
CA PRO A 89 2.63 45.08 -4.59
C PRO A 89 3.98 44.70 -5.19
N SER A 90 4.82 44.01 -4.44
CA SER A 90 6.07 43.38 -4.85
C SER A 90 6.21 42.05 -4.13
N GLU A 91 7.01 41.14 -4.64
CA GLU A 91 7.25 39.82 -4.00
C GLU A 91 7.65 40.01 -2.54
N VAL A 92 7.10 39.16 -1.69
CA VAL A 92 7.32 39.13 -0.24
C VAL A 92 7.83 37.74 0.15
N THR A 93 8.88 37.75 0.97
CA THR A 93 9.38 36.48 1.58
C THR A 93 9.18 36.51 3.09
N VAL A 94 8.45 35.51 3.60
CA VAL A 94 8.37 35.17 5.01
C VAL A 94 9.49 34.16 5.28
N THR A 95 10.45 34.49 6.14
CA THR A 95 11.65 33.66 6.36
C THR A 95 11.31 32.27 6.90
N ASN A 96 10.38 32.19 7.86
CA ASN A 96 9.81 30.93 8.33
C ASN A 96 8.29 31.06 8.37
N HIS A 97 7.64 30.15 7.70
CA HIS A 97 6.20 29.99 7.66
C HIS A 97 5.88 28.51 7.78
N ASP A 98 5.79 28.05 9.03
CA ASP A 98 5.62 26.64 9.35
C ASP A 98 4.17 26.35 9.64
N ILE A 99 3.69 25.21 9.16
CA ILE A 99 2.32 24.74 9.32
C ILE A 99 2.35 23.37 9.99
N TYR A 100 1.53 23.26 11.03
CA TYR A 100 1.34 22.02 11.79
C TYR A 100 -0.12 21.61 11.74
N LEU A 101 -0.37 20.32 11.56
CA LEU A 101 -1.70 19.70 11.61
C LEU A 101 -1.75 18.67 12.74
N SER A 102 -2.89 18.58 13.39
CA SER A 102 -3.18 17.57 14.43
C SER A 102 -4.68 17.44 14.64
N GLY A 103 -5.09 16.46 15.44
CA GLY A 103 -6.41 16.52 16.08
C GLY A 103 -6.54 17.76 16.97
N SER A 104 -7.77 18.18 17.23
CA SER A 104 -8.12 19.35 18.00
C SER A 104 -9.07 19.01 19.14
N VAL A 105 -9.04 19.78 20.22
CA VAL A 105 -10.21 19.88 21.12
C VAL A 105 -11.39 20.46 20.32
N THR A 106 -12.63 20.28 20.82
CA THR A 106 -13.78 20.94 20.18
C THR A 106 -13.56 22.45 20.13
N PRO A 107 -14.02 23.17 19.10
CA PRO A 107 -13.90 24.64 19.03
C PRO A 107 -14.43 25.37 20.24
N ALA A 108 -15.45 24.81 20.93
CA ALA A 108 -16.01 25.35 22.15
C ALA A 108 -15.05 25.27 23.37
N ASN A 109 -14.18 24.27 23.38
CA ASN A 109 -13.24 24.01 24.49
C ASN A 109 -11.84 24.59 24.23
N ARG A 110 -11.71 25.49 23.27
CA ARG A 110 -10.44 26.15 22.94
C ARG A 110 -9.80 26.78 24.15
N SER A 111 -8.52 26.49 24.43
CA SER A 111 -7.68 27.19 25.38
C SER A 111 -7.06 28.44 24.78
N LEU A 112 -7.07 29.55 25.51
CA LEU A 112 -6.40 30.81 25.16
C LEU A 112 -5.11 31.01 25.96
N THR A 113 -4.98 30.32 27.08
CA THR A 113 -3.87 30.44 28.02
C THR A 113 -2.76 29.42 27.78
N ASP A 114 -3.08 28.36 27.02
CA ASP A 114 -2.15 27.33 26.64
C ASP A 114 -2.55 26.74 25.27
N PHE A 115 -1.84 27.11 24.22
CA PHE A 115 -2.12 26.66 22.87
C PHE A 115 -1.82 25.17 22.67
N SER A 116 -0.90 24.61 23.46
CA SER A 116 -0.62 23.18 23.42
C SER A 116 -1.80 22.33 23.92
N ALA A 117 -2.65 22.88 24.79
CA ALA A 117 -3.87 22.23 25.26
C ALA A 117 -4.96 22.10 24.18
N ASN A 118 -4.82 22.80 23.05
CA ASN A 118 -5.72 22.66 21.90
C ASN A 118 -5.37 21.47 21.01
N VAL A 119 -4.16 20.91 21.12
CA VAL A 119 -3.66 19.79 20.35
C VAL A 119 -4.16 18.47 20.93
N VAL A 120 -4.70 17.60 20.07
CA VAL A 120 -5.09 16.22 20.43
C VAL A 120 -4.31 15.24 19.57
N GLY A 121 -3.62 14.31 20.23
CA GLY A 121 -2.74 13.34 19.57
C GLY A 121 -1.44 13.95 19.03
N PRO A 122 -0.74 13.26 18.12
CA PRO A 122 0.52 13.73 17.55
C PRO A 122 0.29 14.92 16.62
N GLN A 123 1.09 15.97 16.81
CA GLN A 123 1.11 17.11 15.89
C GLN A 123 2.18 16.91 14.82
N LYS A 124 1.78 16.95 13.53
CA LYS A 124 2.67 16.79 12.39
C LYS A 124 3.00 18.16 11.80
N MET A 125 4.28 18.47 11.65
CA MET A 125 4.74 19.60 10.85
C MET A 125 4.64 19.20 9.38
N VAL A 126 3.70 19.81 8.66
CA VAL A 126 3.44 19.51 7.25
C VAL A 126 4.17 20.46 6.31
N ARG A 127 4.58 21.63 6.80
CA ARG A 127 5.36 22.59 6.04
C ARG A 127 6.36 23.31 6.94
N ALA A 128 7.58 23.57 6.42
CA ALA A 128 8.62 24.30 7.13
C ALA A 128 9.37 25.26 6.20
N GLY A 129 9.91 26.34 6.78
CA GLY A 129 10.85 27.24 6.11
C GLY A 129 10.20 28.41 5.37
N ALA A 130 10.92 28.96 4.40
CA ALA A 130 10.54 30.21 3.75
C ALA A 130 9.28 30.06 2.86
N LEU A 131 8.40 31.08 2.93
CA LEU A 131 7.27 31.22 2.02
C LEU A 131 7.49 32.46 1.14
N VAL A 132 7.57 32.25 -0.17
CA VAL A 132 7.61 33.33 -1.16
C VAL A 132 6.19 33.58 -1.66
N ILE A 133 5.73 34.82 -1.55
CA ILE A 133 4.43 35.27 -2.04
C ILE A 133 4.68 36.18 -3.24
N PRO A 134 4.36 35.76 -4.47
CA PRO A 134 4.59 36.56 -5.67
C PRO A 134 3.81 37.88 -5.68
N ALA A 135 4.33 38.88 -6.35
CA ALA A 135 3.63 40.16 -6.52
C ALA A 135 2.24 39.97 -7.13
N ASN A 136 1.24 40.66 -6.57
CA ASN A 136 -0.15 40.68 -7.03
C ASN A 136 -0.83 39.30 -7.09
N SER A 137 -0.35 38.32 -6.30
CA SER A 137 -0.88 36.97 -6.31
C SER A 137 -2.22 36.81 -5.55
N TYR A 138 -2.54 37.74 -4.68
CA TYR A 138 -3.86 37.89 -4.08
C TYR A 138 -4.63 39.00 -4.80
N THR A 139 -5.70 38.65 -5.51
CA THR A 139 -6.44 39.60 -6.34
C THR A 139 -7.71 40.12 -5.65
N PHE A 140 -8.10 41.35 -5.96
CA PHE A 140 -9.35 41.97 -5.48
C PHE A 140 -10.31 42.24 -6.64
N GLY A 141 -11.54 42.64 -6.32
CA GLY A 141 -12.54 43.10 -7.31
C GLY A 141 -13.67 42.10 -7.55
N ASN A 142 -13.68 40.94 -6.89
CA ASN A 142 -14.76 39.97 -6.89
C ASN A 142 -15.49 39.89 -5.55
N THR A 143 -16.65 39.23 -5.52
CA THR A 143 -17.43 39.04 -4.31
C THR A 143 -17.93 37.59 -4.22
N PRO A 144 -17.27 36.72 -3.44
CA PRO A 144 -16.01 36.94 -2.74
C PRO A 144 -14.83 37.07 -3.71
N ASN A 145 -13.68 37.58 -3.23
CA ASN A 145 -12.46 37.63 -4.02
C ASN A 145 -11.93 36.23 -4.34
N ASN A 146 -11.13 36.13 -5.41
CA ASN A 146 -10.49 34.87 -5.77
C ASN A 146 -9.52 34.39 -4.68
N TRP A 147 -9.32 33.08 -4.62
CA TRP A 147 -8.32 32.48 -3.76
C TRP A 147 -6.91 32.90 -4.18
N GLY A 148 -6.08 33.20 -3.23
CA GLY A 148 -4.66 33.46 -3.45
C GLY A 148 -3.89 32.18 -3.75
N PRO A 149 -2.55 32.28 -3.82
CA PRO A 149 -1.70 31.12 -4.09
C PRO A 149 -1.87 30.04 -3.03
N GLU A 150 -1.74 28.80 -3.46
CA GLU A 150 -1.72 27.66 -2.55
C GLU A 150 -0.40 27.63 -1.80
N ILE A 151 -0.49 27.42 -0.51
CA ILE A 151 0.62 27.17 0.38
C ILE A 151 0.77 25.67 0.50
N MET A 152 1.60 25.10 -0.39
CA MET A 152 1.83 23.66 -0.48
C MET A 152 2.48 23.12 0.79
N PHE A 153 2.12 21.90 1.16
CA PHE A 153 2.76 21.15 2.23
C PHE A 153 4.00 20.41 1.69
N ASP A 154 5.03 20.31 2.51
CA ASP A 154 6.24 19.53 2.21
C ASP A 154 6.00 18.03 2.46
N SER A 155 5.00 17.71 3.28
CA SER A 155 4.56 16.35 3.55
C SER A 155 3.05 16.28 3.71
N LEU A 156 2.43 15.34 3.04
CA LEU A 156 0.97 15.13 3.05
C LEU A 156 0.46 14.77 4.43
N TYR A 157 -0.79 15.11 4.72
CA TYR A 157 -1.46 14.77 5.97
C TYR A 157 -2.73 13.99 5.69
N LEU A 158 -2.71 12.68 5.95
CA LEU A 158 -3.91 11.85 5.85
C LEU A 158 -4.89 12.23 6.96
N TYR A 159 -6.05 12.75 6.56
CA TYR A 159 -7.10 13.10 7.52
C TYR A 159 -8.05 11.92 7.72
N THR A 160 -7.97 11.31 8.89
CA THR A 160 -8.75 10.11 9.26
C THR A 160 -10.04 10.41 10.03
N GLY A 161 -10.41 11.70 10.14
CA GLY A 161 -11.59 12.15 10.87
C GLY A 161 -11.26 12.83 12.20
N GLY A 162 -12.30 13.25 12.91
CA GLY A 162 -12.19 14.02 14.15
C GLY A 162 -12.04 15.53 13.94
N HIS A 163 -11.91 16.29 15.03
CA HIS A 163 -11.68 17.74 14.92
C HIS A 163 -10.26 18.02 14.44
N LEU A 164 -10.08 19.04 13.60
CA LEU A 164 -8.79 19.41 13.00
C LEU A 164 -8.26 20.71 13.60
N LEU A 165 -6.98 20.71 13.98
CA LEU A 165 -6.19 21.89 14.30
C LEU A 165 -5.25 22.21 13.13
N ILE A 166 -5.31 23.44 12.64
CA ILE A 166 -4.30 24.03 11.76
C ILE A 166 -3.55 25.08 12.57
N GLU A 167 -2.28 24.84 12.85
CA GLU A 167 -1.41 25.82 13.53
C GLU A 167 -0.40 26.38 12.54
N ILE A 168 -0.34 27.70 12.46
CA ILE A 168 0.59 28.45 11.60
C ILE A 168 1.51 29.25 12.49
N ARG A 169 2.82 29.10 12.28
CA ARG A 169 3.88 29.89 12.92
C ARG A 169 4.65 30.62 11.85
N GLN A 170 4.72 31.95 11.95
CA GLN A 170 5.43 32.75 10.96
C GLN A 170 6.26 33.85 11.62
N THR A 171 7.38 34.21 10.97
CA THR A 171 8.31 35.24 11.45
C THR A 171 7.93 36.66 11.02
N GLY A 172 6.92 36.81 10.17
CA GLY A 172 6.62 38.07 9.50
C GLY A 172 7.53 38.34 8.31
N PHE A 173 7.35 39.48 7.67
CA PHE A 173 8.06 39.89 6.48
C PHE A 173 8.27 41.40 6.46
N THR A 174 9.15 41.92 5.58
CA THR A 174 9.32 43.34 5.35
C THR A 174 8.21 43.89 4.45
N GLY A 175 7.39 44.78 4.98
CA GLY A 175 6.27 45.37 4.24
C GLY A 175 5.04 45.60 5.13
N THR A 176 3.92 45.85 4.48
CA THR A 176 2.64 46.12 5.16
C THR A 176 1.83 44.84 5.26
N SER A 177 1.36 44.53 6.49
CA SER A 177 0.43 43.44 6.74
C SER A 177 -0.83 43.53 5.87
N ARG A 178 -1.39 42.40 5.52
CA ARG A 178 -2.65 42.31 4.78
C ARG A 178 -3.66 41.41 5.54
N SER A 179 -4.91 41.86 5.56
CA SER A 179 -5.99 41.05 6.07
C SER A 179 -6.49 40.05 5.03
N VAL A 180 -6.92 38.90 5.49
CA VAL A 180 -7.67 37.91 4.73
C VAL A 180 -9.15 37.93 5.13
N ASP A 181 -9.98 37.30 4.31
CA ASP A 181 -11.42 37.13 4.56
C ASP A 181 -11.64 36.24 5.78
N ALA A 182 -12.56 36.60 6.65
CA ALA A 182 -12.74 35.94 7.94
C ALA A 182 -14.18 36.00 8.44
N ILE A 183 -14.47 35.18 9.41
CA ILE A 183 -15.72 35.14 10.18
C ILE A 183 -15.46 35.77 11.56
N SER A 184 -16.33 36.67 11.93
CA SER A 184 -16.24 37.40 13.22
C SER A 184 -16.39 36.44 14.42
N ILE A 185 -15.65 36.74 15.49
CA ILE A 185 -15.86 36.11 16.81
C ILE A 185 -17.29 36.29 17.35
N ASN A 186 -18.06 37.25 16.82
CA ASN A 186 -19.43 37.54 17.22
C ASN A 186 -20.49 36.82 16.37
N THR A 187 -20.09 36.11 15.30
CA THR A 187 -21.00 35.37 14.41
C THR A 187 -21.23 33.97 14.97
N ILE A 188 -22.19 33.85 15.86
CA ILE A 188 -22.53 32.63 16.62
C ILE A 188 -23.93 32.16 16.25
N PRO A 189 -24.09 30.90 15.69
CA PRO A 189 -23.06 30.08 15.14
C PRO A 189 -22.54 30.63 13.81
N PRO A 190 -21.41 30.17 13.21
CA PRO A 190 -20.65 28.96 13.56
C PRO A 190 -19.52 29.16 14.57
N TYR A 191 -19.13 30.42 14.88
CA TYR A 191 -18.00 30.67 15.78
C TYR A 191 -18.31 30.17 17.21
N GLY A 192 -17.31 29.56 17.86
CA GLY A 192 -17.42 28.98 19.19
C GLY A 192 -18.11 27.62 19.28
N THR A 193 -18.67 27.12 18.18
CA THR A 193 -19.31 25.79 18.11
C THR A 193 -18.67 24.91 17.01
N LEU A 194 -18.67 25.39 15.76
CA LEU A 194 -18.13 24.64 14.61
C LEU A 194 -16.72 25.10 14.24
N ILE A 195 -16.37 26.33 14.53
CA ILE A 195 -15.07 26.93 14.29
C ILE A 195 -14.65 27.79 15.48
N SER A 196 -13.34 27.90 15.69
CA SER A 196 -12.73 28.87 16.60
C SER A 196 -11.32 29.20 16.15
N ALA A 197 -10.80 30.34 16.60
CA ALA A 197 -9.42 30.70 16.36
C ALA A 197 -8.83 31.41 17.58
N CYS A 198 -7.51 31.28 17.74
CA CYS A 198 -6.71 32.04 18.67
C CYS A 198 -5.34 32.36 18.06
N TRP A 199 -4.70 33.41 18.56
CA TRP A 199 -3.43 33.87 18.06
C TRP A 199 -2.57 34.48 19.15
N GLY A 200 -1.26 34.46 18.95
CA GLY A 200 -0.28 35.06 19.83
C GLY A 200 0.78 35.85 19.08
N THR A 201 1.34 36.86 19.76
CA THR A 201 2.49 37.60 19.20
C THR A 201 3.77 36.81 19.40
N GLY A 202 4.46 36.55 18.29
CA GLY A 202 5.70 35.76 18.27
C GLY A 202 5.54 34.45 17.53
N TYR A 203 6.64 33.95 17.01
CA TYR A 203 6.73 32.69 16.24
C TYR A 203 6.43 31.44 17.10
N THR A 204 6.71 31.51 18.40
CA THR A 204 6.50 30.42 19.37
C THR A 204 5.54 30.79 20.48
N ALA A 205 4.56 31.69 20.19
CA ALA A 205 3.57 32.07 21.21
C ALA A 205 2.72 30.87 21.60
N ASN A 206 2.55 30.68 22.91
CA ASN A 206 1.77 29.57 23.48
C ASN A 206 0.46 30.07 24.15
N SER A 207 0.13 31.33 24.00
CA SER A 207 -1.11 31.93 24.55
C SER A 207 -1.47 33.21 23.83
N GLY A 208 -2.71 33.63 23.92
CA GLY A 208 -3.15 34.90 23.33
C GLY A 208 -4.67 35.02 23.25
N PRO A 209 -5.17 36.09 22.66
CA PRO A 209 -6.61 36.36 22.57
C PRO A 209 -7.30 35.48 21.52
N ASN A 210 -8.62 35.52 21.50
CA ASN A 210 -9.44 35.11 20.39
C ASN A 210 -9.02 35.84 19.11
N GLY A 211 -9.14 35.15 17.97
CA GLY A 211 -9.04 35.76 16.65
C GLY A 211 -10.28 35.46 15.82
N ASN A 212 -10.59 36.34 14.88
CA ASN A 212 -11.55 35.99 13.85
C ASN A 212 -11.06 34.74 13.09
N PHE A 213 -11.99 33.86 12.70
CA PHE A 213 -11.65 32.65 11.98
C PHE A 213 -11.41 32.98 10.50
N SER A 214 -10.18 32.88 10.05
CA SER A 214 -9.86 33.08 8.63
C SER A 214 -10.45 31.94 7.82
N ILE A 215 -11.30 32.28 6.85
CA ILE A 215 -11.86 31.31 5.92
C ILE A 215 -10.72 30.66 5.14
N VAL A 216 -10.59 29.36 5.27
CA VAL A 216 -9.49 28.59 4.65
C VAL A 216 -10.04 27.69 3.57
N ARG A 217 -9.34 27.60 2.44
CA ARG A 217 -9.53 26.54 1.46
C ARG A 217 -8.43 25.49 1.69
N ILE A 218 -8.84 24.26 1.89
CA ILE A 218 -7.97 23.10 2.02
C ILE A 218 -7.97 22.39 0.66
N THR A 219 -6.80 22.13 0.13
CA THR A 219 -6.61 21.30 -1.06
C THR A 219 -6.27 19.90 -0.60
N ALA A 220 -7.03 18.94 -1.08
CA ALA A 220 -6.87 17.53 -0.74
C ALA A 220 -7.03 16.66 -2.00
N ASP A 221 -6.46 15.48 -1.95
CA ASP A 221 -6.56 14.48 -2.99
C ASP A 221 -6.91 13.13 -2.40
N ASP A 222 -7.43 12.25 -3.24
CA ASP A 222 -7.52 10.85 -2.83
C ASP A 222 -6.11 10.31 -2.64
N PRO A 223 -5.88 9.52 -1.59
CA PRO A 223 -4.60 8.87 -1.42
C PRO A 223 -4.29 8.08 -2.68
N VAL A 224 -3.09 8.29 -3.24
CA VAL A 224 -2.65 7.49 -4.38
C VAL A 224 -2.61 6.04 -3.92
N PRO A 225 -3.36 5.13 -4.55
CA PRO A 225 -3.32 3.72 -4.21
C PRO A 225 -1.87 3.21 -4.27
N VAL A 226 -1.58 2.14 -3.56
CA VAL A 226 -0.28 1.48 -3.66
C VAL A 226 0.00 1.18 -5.13
N GLU A 227 0.97 1.84 -5.73
CA GLU A 227 1.34 1.59 -7.10
C GLU A 227 2.24 0.33 -7.15
N LEU A 228 1.63 -0.80 -7.52
CA LEU A 228 2.35 -2.04 -7.76
C LEU A 228 3.18 -1.87 -9.05
N THR A 229 4.50 -1.79 -8.92
CA THR A 229 5.39 -1.56 -10.06
C THR A 229 5.80 -2.84 -10.77
N SER A 230 5.73 -3.97 -10.07
CA SER A 230 6.00 -5.29 -10.63
C SER A 230 5.31 -6.37 -9.82
N PHE A 231 4.85 -7.42 -10.51
CA PHE A 231 4.45 -8.69 -9.91
C PHE A 231 4.88 -9.81 -10.84
N SER A 232 5.66 -10.75 -10.33
CA SER A 232 6.26 -11.82 -11.11
C SER A 232 6.34 -13.11 -10.31
N ALA A 233 6.45 -14.23 -11.02
CA ALA A 233 6.63 -15.55 -10.44
C ALA A 233 7.76 -16.30 -11.11
N SER A 234 8.46 -17.12 -10.36
CA SER A 234 9.43 -18.08 -10.84
C SER A 234 9.21 -19.45 -10.19
N VAL A 235 9.52 -20.53 -10.93
CA VAL A 235 9.33 -21.91 -10.46
C VAL A 235 10.69 -22.56 -10.21
N THR A 236 10.86 -23.10 -9.02
CA THR A 236 12.05 -23.86 -8.64
C THR A 236 11.64 -25.21 -8.05
N GLY A 237 11.77 -26.27 -8.87
CA GLY A 237 11.22 -27.58 -8.50
C GLY A 237 9.69 -27.53 -8.40
N ASN A 238 9.16 -27.82 -7.23
CA ASN A 238 7.73 -27.77 -6.93
C ASN A 238 7.34 -26.50 -6.13
N ASN A 239 8.22 -25.52 -6.05
CA ASN A 239 7.98 -24.28 -5.33
C ASN A 239 7.77 -23.14 -6.32
N VAL A 240 6.78 -22.28 -6.02
CA VAL A 240 6.53 -21.04 -6.76
C VAL A 240 7.00 -19.89 -5.90
N ILE A 241 7.96 -19.12 -6.40
CA ILE A 241 8.48 -17.91 -5.75
C ILE A 241 7.81 -16.72 -6.42
N LEU A 242 7.06 -15.96 -5.64
CA LEU A 242 6.40 -14.73 -6.06
C LEU A 242 7.22 -13.54 -5.56
N GLU A 243 7.43 -12.56 -6.44
CA GLU A 243 8.14 -11.31 -6.11
C GLU A 243 7.35 -10.12 -6.64
N TRP A 244 7.22 -9.09 -5.84
CA TRP A 244 6.57 -7.84 -6.24
C TRP A 244 7.24 -6.63 -5.62
N ALA A 245 7.01 -5.48 -6.23
CA ALA A 245 7.51 -4.20 -5.74
C ALA A 245 6.41 -3.15 -5.79
N THR A 246 6.45 -2.23 -4.84
CA THR A 246 5.60 -1.04 -4.78
C THR A 246 6.46 0.20 -4.96
N ALA A 247 5.95 1.23 -5.66
CA ALA A 247 6.61 2.54 -5.72
C ALA A 247 6.35 3.35 -4.45
N THR A 248 5.11 3.34 -4.01
CA THR A 248 4.63 4.00 -2.79
C THR A 248 3.63 3.10 -2.10
N GLU A 249 3.48 3.26 -0.80
CA GLU A 249 2.40 2.61 -0.04
C GLU A 249 1.70 3.64 0.83
N LEU A 250 0.39 3.51 0.90
CA LEU A 250 -0.42 4.31 1.79
C LEU A 250 -1.39 3.40 2.54
N ASN A 251 -1.37 3.52 3.86
CA ASN A 251 -2.27 2.77 4.74
C ASN A 251 -2.23 1.24 4.55
N ASN A 252 -1.21 0.71 3.88
CA ASN A 252 -1.10 -0.69 3.49
C ASN A 252 -0.85 -1.61 4.70
N LEU A 253 -1.84 -2.40 5.09
CA LEU A 253 -1.70 -3.46 6.09
C LEU A 253 -0.84 -4.61 5.55
N GLY A 254 -1.03 -4.97 4.27
CA GLY A 254 -0.29 -6.06 3.61
C GLY A 254 -1.02 -6.66 2.44
N PHE A 255 -0.51 -7.81 2.02
CA PHE A 255 -0.94 -8.52 0.82
C PHE A 255 -1.35 -9.96 1.18
N ASP A 256 -2.61 -10.32 0.94
CA ASP A 256 -2.98 -11.73 0.82
C ASP A 256 -2.45 -12.22 -0.53
N VAL A 257 -1.71 -13.32 -0.51
CA VAL A 257 -1.32 -14.04 -1.72
C VAL A 257 -2.42 -15.07 -2.01
N GLU A 258 -3.07 -14.92 -3.14
CA GLU A 258 -4.15 -15.80 -3.55
C GLU A 258 -3.74 -16.66 -4.75
N ARG A 259 -4.12 -17.94 -4.71
CA ARG A 259 -3.88 -18.92 -5.77
C ARG A 259 -5.17 -19.63 -6.16
N ARG A 260 -5.31 -20.00 -7.44
CA ARG A 260 -6.28 -20.98 -7.92
C ARG A 260 -5.67 -21.85 -9.02
N ASN A 261 -6.20 -23.06 -9.21
CA ASN A 261 -6.05 -23.77 -10.45
C ASN A 261 -7.12 -23.29 -11.46
N LEU A 262 -7.06 -23.75 -12.71
CA LEU A 262 -7.98 -23.29 -13.76
C LEU A 262 -9.45 -23.62 -13.51
N GLU A 263 -9.76 -24.58 -12.62
CA GLU A 263 -11.11 -25.08 -12.34
C GLU A 263 -11.64 -24.68 -10.97
N SER A 264 -10.83 -23.98 -10.13
CA SER A 264 -11.19 -23.62 -8.76
C SER A 264 -11.37 -22.10 -8.56
N VAL A 265 -11.83 -21.71 -7.38
CA VAL A 265 -11.86 -20.33 -6.91
C VAL A 265 -10.52 -19.96 -6.28
N PHE A 266 -10.23 -18.67 -6.16
CA PHE A 266 -9.05 -18.20 -5.45
C PHE A 266 -9.11 -18.54 -3.96
N GLU A 267 -8.00 -19.06 -3.43
CA GLU A 267 -7.77 -19.34 -2.03
C GLU A 267 -6.55 -18.57 -1.54
N VAL A 268 -6.63 -18.02 -0.32
CA VAL A 268 -5.48 -17.35 0.31
C VAL A 268 -4.47 -18.43 0.72
N VAL A 269 -3.27 -18.37 0.16
CA VAL A 269 -2.15 -19.28 0.44
C VAL A 269 -1.10 -18.66 1.36
N GLY A 270 -1.16 -17.34 1.59
CA GLY A 270 -0.28 -16.65 2.52
C GLY A 270 -0.60 -15.19 2.68
N PHE A 271 0.04 -14.56 3.67
CA PHE A 271 -0.04 -13.12 3.91
C PHE A 271 1.36 -12.54 4.11
N VAL A 272 1.62 -11.40 3.49
CA VAL A 272 2.88 -10.65 3.65
C VAL A 272 2.53 -9.24 4.14
N GLY A 273 3.09 -8.86 5.31
CA GLY A 273 2.83 -7.54 5.91
C GLY A 273 3.37 -6.41 5.03
N GLY A 274 2.59 -5.34 4.89
CA GLY A 274 2.96 -4.11 4.21
C GLY A 274 3.82 -3.19 5.05
N SER A 275 4.23 -2.05 4.49
CA SER A 275 5.05 -1.03 5.17
C SER A 275 4.24 0.15 5.71
N GLY A 276 2.90 0.04 5.75
CA GLY A 276 2.01 1.11 6.18
C GLY A 276 1.96 2.24 5.15
N SER A 277 2.44 3.43 5.52
CA SER A 277 2.54 4.57 4.59
C SER A 277 4.01 4.92 4.37
N THR A 278 4.46 4.83 3.12
CA THR A 278 5.82 5.17 2.70
C THR A 278 5.85 5.66 1.25
N THR A 279 6.68 6.65 0.99
CA THR A 279 6.98 7.13 -0.37
C THR A 279 8.23 6.48 -0.97
N GLU A 280 8.85 5.54 -0.23
CA GLU A 280 10.00 4.81 -0.72
C GLU A 280 9.58 3.46 -1.31
N PRO A 281 10.15 3.03 -2.44
CA PRO A 281 9.87 1.73 -3.03
C PRO A 281 10.14 0.58 -2.05
N ARG A 282 9.28 -0.43 -2.06
CA ARG A 282 9.40 -1.64 -1.25
C ARG A 282 9.41 -2.88 -2.14
N ASN A 283 10.16 -3.88 -1.72
CA ASN A 283 10.21 -5.18 -2.39
C ASN A 283 9.73 -6.26 -1.42
N TYR A 284 8.96 -7.17 -1.96
CA TYR A 284 8.33 -8.27 -1.23
C TYR A 284 8.55 -9.59 -1.94
N SER A 285 8.54 -10.67 -1.20
CA SER A 285 8.57 -12.02 -1.76
C SER A 285 7.75 -12.98 -0.91
N PHE A 286 7.20 -14.00 -1.57
CA PHE A 286 6.49 -15.10 -0.94
C PHE A 286 6.82 -16.39 -1.67
N THR A 287 6.99 -17.50 -0.94
CA THR A 287 7.23 -18.82 -1.52
C THR A 287 6.04 -19.71 -1.20
N ASP A 288 5.41 -20.24 -2.25
CA ASP A 288 4.37 -21.25 -2.15
C ASP A 288 5.02 -22.61 -2.41
N ASP A 289 5.11 -23.42 -1.35
CA ASP A 289 5.92 -24.63 -1.32
C ASP A 289 5.11 -25.87 -1.69
N ASN A 290 5.79 -26.85 -2.32
CA ASN A 290 5.27 -28.20 -2.61
C ASN A 290 4.00 -28.21 -3.48
N ILE A 291 3.96 -27.35 -4.49
CA ILE A 291 2.81 -27.24 -5.39
C ILE A 291 2.81 -28.44 -6.33
N PRO A 292 1.70 -29.19 -6.45
CA PRO A 292 1.54 -30.21 -7.46
C PRO A 292 1.76 -29.71 -8.88
N GLY A 293 2.19 -30.57 -9.80
CA GLY A 293 2.31 -30.19 -11.21
C GLY A 293 0.98 -29.75 -11.80
N GLY A 294 0.97 -28.62 -12.52
CA GLY A 294 -0.24 -28.03 -13.10
C GLY A 294 -0.10 -26.55 -13.39
N SER A 295 -1.11 -25.97 -14.04
CA SER A 295 -1.20 -24.54 -14.27
C SER A 295 -2.01 -23.85 -13.18
N TYR A 296 -1.46 -22.80 -12.62
CA TYR A 296 -2.03 -22.02 -11.53
C TYR A 296 -2.07 -20.55 -11.91
N LEU A 297 -3.06 -19.85 -11.36
CA LEU A 297 -3.15 -18.39 -11.40
C LEU A 297 -2.92 -17.85 -9.99
N TYR A 298 -2.06 -16.85 -9.90
CA TYR A 298 -1.78 -16.10 -8.68
C TYR A 298 -2.19 -14.67 -8.84
N ARG A 299 -2.64 -14.06 -7.75
CA ARG A 299 -2.84 -12.62 -7.62
C ARG A 299 -2.54 -12.17 -6.21
N LEU A 300 -2.30 -10.88 -6.04
CA LEU A 300 -2.21 -10.23 -4.74
C LEU A 300 -3.54 -9.56 -4.43
N LYS A 301 -3.98 -9.66 -3.19
CA LYS A 301 -5.03 -8.83 -2.63
C LYS A 301 -4.38 -7.92 -1.61
N GLN A 302 -4.14 -6.67 -2.01
CA GLN A 302 -3.67 -5.65 -1.10
C GLN A 302 -4.79 -5.27 -0.15
N ILE A 303 -4.48 -5.10 1.14
CA ILE A 303 -5.44 -4.78 2.19
C ILE A 303 -4.92 -3.60 2.99
N ASP A 304 -5.75 -2.60 3.17
CA ASP A 304 -5.45 -1.43 3.99
C ASP A 304 -5.89 -1.60 5.45
N PHE A 305 -5.37 -0.77 6.36
CA PHE A 305 -5.71 -0.85 7.79
C PHE A 305 -7.20 -0.61 8.09
N ASP A 306 -7.95 0.01 7.18
CA ASP A 306 -9.41 0.21 7.30
C ASP A 306 -10.23 -0.97 6.76
N GLY A 307 -9.55 -1.97 6.14
CA GLY A 307 -10.15 -3.18 5.57
C GLY A 307 -10.58 -3.02 4.10
N SER A 308 -10.38 -1.87 3.48
CA SER A 308 -10.50 -1.73 2.03
C SER A 308 -9.41 -2.56 1.34
N PHE A 309 -9.67 -2.99 0.10
CA PHE A 309 -8.72 -3.82 -0.63
C PHE A 309 -8.79 -3.63 -2.15
N GLU A 310 -7.68 -3.94 -2.81
CA GLU A 310 -7.56 -3.96 -4.26
C GLU A 310 -6.84 -5.23 -4.72
N TYR A 311 -7.11 -5.67 -5.97
CA TYR A 311 -6.46 -6.84 -6.56
C TYR A 311 -5.44 -6.42 -7.61
N SER A 312 -4.30 -7.13 -7.63
CA SER A 312 -3.35 -7.06 -8.76
C SER A 312 -3.90 -7.75 -10.01
N ASP A 313 -3.23 -7.56 -11.13
CA ASP A 313 -3.35 -8.45 -12.27
C ASP A 313 -3.04 -9.90 -11.88
N GLU A 314 -3.68 -10.86 -12.59
CA GLU A 314 -3.42 -12.29 -12.43
C GLU A 314 -2.18 -12.69 -13.23
N ILE A 315 -1.32 -13.53 -12.64
CA ILE A 315 -0.19 -14.13 -13.35
C ILE A 315 -0.37 -15.64 -13.42
N GLU A 316 -0.12 -16.21 -14.60
CA GLU A 316 -0.19 -17.65 -14.84
C GLU A 316 1.17 -18.29 -14.61
N VAL A 317 1.18 -19.43 -13.92
CA VAL A 317 2.39 -20.17 -13.55
C VAL A 317 2.19 -21.65 -13.85
N ASP A 318 3.08 -22.20 -14.68
CA ASP A 318 3.12 -23.62 -14.95
C ASP A 318 4.17 -24.31 -14.09
N VAL A 319 3.69 -25.11 -13.12
CA VAL A 319 4.56 -25.95 -12.30
C VAL A 319 4.78 -27.27 -13.03
N THR A 320 5.95 -27.40 -13.66
CA THR A 320 6.36 -28.65 -14.28
C THR A 320 7.14 -29.47 -13.26
N THR A 321 6.51 -30.49 -12.71
CA THR A 321 7.29 -31.49 -11.97
C THR A 321 8.23 -32.18 -12.96
N PRO A 322 9.54 -32.30 -12.66
CA PRO A 322 10.41 -33.10 -13.47
C PRO A 322 9.82 -34.52 -13.58
N SER A 323 9.48 -34.97 -14.77
CA SER A 323 8.94 -36.29 -14.99
C SER A 323 10.07 -37.33 -14.89
N VAL A 324 10.68 -37.41 -13.71
CA VAL A 324 11.77 -38.35 -13.45
C VAL A 324 11.19 -39.53 -12.68
N TYR A 325 10.96 -40.60 -13.43
CA TYR A 325 10.74 -41.90 -12.80
C TYR A 325 12.09 -42.44 -12.31
N ALA A 326 12.18 -42.77 -11.04
CA ALA A 326 13.36 -43.34 -10.43
C ALA A 326 12.99 -44.33 -9.32
N LEU A 327 13.72 -45.42 -9.25
CA LEU A 327 13.73 -46.32 -8.10
C LEU A 327 15.13 -46.32 -7.52
N GLU A 328 15.27 -45.84 -6.28
CA GLU A 328 16.58 -45.79 -5.62
C GLU A 328 16.97 -47.13 -5.03
N GLN A 329 18.26 -47.29 -4.73
CA GLN A 329 18.73 -48.44 -3.95
C GLN A 329 18.22 -48.30 -2.52
N ASN A 330 17.61 -49.43 -1.99
CA ASN A 330 17.17 -49.42 -0.61
C ASN A 330 18.34 -49.16 0.36
N TYR A 331 18.07 -48.44 1.43
CA TYR A 331 19.08 -48.15 2.45
C TYR A 331 18.53 -48.43 3.85
N PRO A 332 19.31 -49.12 4.70
CA PRO A 332 20.56 -49.82 4.41
C PRO A 332 20.42 -50.99 3.43
N ASN A 333 21.51 -51.38 2.75
CA ASN A 333 21.59 -52.61 1.97
C ASN A 333 23.07 -53.12 2.00
N PRO A 334 23.38 -54.29 2.59
CA PRO A 334 22.47 -55.24 3.27
C PRO A 334 21.73 -54.64 4.45
N PHE A 335 20.55 -55.21 4.81
CA PHE A 335 19.70 -54.70 5.87
C PHE A 335 19.27 -55.82 6.87
N ASN A 336 18.88 -55.42 8.10
CA ASN A 336 18.42 -56.30 9.18
C ASN A 336 17.50 -55.55 10.17
N PRO A 337 16.24 -55.89 10.36
CA PRO A 337 15.36 -56.50 9.37
C PRO A 337 14.67 -55.44 8.52
N SER A 338 14.90 -54.12 8.81
CA SER A 338 14.20 -53.00 8.19
C SER A 338 15.10 -52.21 7.21
N THR A 339 14.47 -51.71 6.15
CA THR A 339 15.11 -50.85 5.15
C THR A 339 14.11 -49.85 4.60
N SER A 340 14.60 -48.74 4.08
CA SER A 340 13.81 -47.73 3.36
C SER A 340 14.04 -47.85 1.86
N ILE A 341 12.98 -47.79 1.08
CA ILE A 341 12.98 -47.71 -0.38
C ILE A 341 12.47 -46.31 -0.76
N LYS A 342 13.27 -45.60 -1.52
CA LYS A 342 12.85 -44.30 -2.09
C LYS A 342 12.61 -44.48 -3.56
N TYR A 343 11.55 -43.84 -4.07
CA TYR A 343 11.24 -43.79 -5.49
C TYR A 343 10.60 -42.47 -5.86
N SER A 344 10.63 -42.14 -7.14
CA SER A 344 9.98 -40.96 -7.71
C SER A 344 9.13 -41.38 -8.90
N ILE A 345 7.96 -40.79 -9.05
CA ILE A 345 7.08 -40.98 -10.20
C ILE A 345 6.84 -39.64 -10.92
N GLY A 346 6.94 -39.67 -12.23
CA GLY A 346 6.84 -38.47 -13.07
C GLY A 346 5.41 -37.97 -13.31
N GLU A 347 4.40 -38.84 -13.10
CA GLU A 347 2.98 -38.54 -13.29
C GLU A 347 2.18 -39.23 -12.19
N SER A 348 1.11 -38.56 -11.73
CA SER A 348 0.18 -39.14 -10.75
C SER A 348 -0.53 -40.37 -11.32
N GLY A 349 -0.62 -41.44 -10.56
CA GLY A 349 -1.22 -42.67 -11.03
C GLY A 349 -1.10 -43.86 -10.06
N ILE A 350 -1.55 -45.02 -10.53
CA ILE A 350 -1.43 -46.25 -9.74
C ILE A 350 0.04 -46.70 -9.76
N VAL A 351 0.59 -46.89 -8.57
CA VAL A 351 1.94 -47.41 -8.32
C VAL A 351 1.87 -48.78 -7.71
N LYS A 352 2.52 -49.78 -8.34
CA LYS A 352 2.76 -51.06 -7.75
C LYS A 352 4.22 -51.21 -7.37
N LEU A 353 4.52 -51.41 -6.09
CA LEU A 353 5.83 -51.78 -5.57
C LEU A 353 5.74 -53.18 -4.95
N ALA A 354 6.44 -54.14 -5.54
CA ALA A 354 6.36 -55.52 -5.07
C ALA A 354 7.75 -56.14 -4.94
N LEU A 355 7.86 -57.11 -4.01
CA LEU A 355 9.05 -57.86 -3.70
C LEU A 355 8.99 -59.25 -4.33
N TYR A 356 10.10 -59.72 -4.90
CA TYR A 356 10.23 -60.98 -5.60
C TYR A 356 11.42 -61.78 -5.06
N ASN A 357 11.29 -63.12 -5.04
CA ASN A 357 12.42 -64.03 -4.78
C ASN A 357 13.29 -64.22 -6.03
N LEU A 358 14.35 -65.02 -5.87
CA LEU A 358 15.26 -65.36 -6.98
C LEU A 358 14.61 -66.11 -8.16
N LEU A 359 13.45 -66.72 -7.92
CA LEU A 359 12.66 -67.41 -8.94
C LEU A 359 11.69 -66.51 -9.69
N GLY A 360 11.65 -65.22 -9.31
CA GLY A 360 10.70 -64.23 -9.90
C GLY A 360 9.26 -64.33 -9.33
N GLN A 361 9.05 -65.06 -8.27
CA GLN A 361 7.74 -65.15 -7.60
C GLN A 361 7.56 -63.97 -6.67
N GLU A 362 6.41 -63.31 -6.76
CA GLU A 362 6.03 -62.25 -5.84
C GLU A 362 5.88 -62.77 -4.43
N VAL A 363 6.70 -62.30 -3.48
CA VAL A 363 6.67 -62.74 -2.07
C VAL A 363 6.01 -61.75 -1.16
N LYS A 364 5.93 -60.49 -1.60
CA LYS A 364 5.19 -59.45 -0.85
C LYS A 364 4.85 -58.29 -1.75
N LEU A 365 3.59 -57.85 -1.66
CA LEU A 365 3.17 -56.56 -2.20
C LEU A 365 3.43 -55.49 -1.16
N LEU A 366 4.23 -54.48 -1.49
CA LEU A 366 4.59 -53.41 -0.59
C LEU A 366 3.62 -52.24 -0.73
N GLU A 367 3.22 -51.93 -1.97
CA GLU A 367 2.33 -50.83 -2.30
C GLU A 367 1.56 -51.16 -3.59
N ASN A 368 0.27 -50.79 -3.65
CA ASN A 368 -0.53 -50.85 -4.88
C ASN A 368 -1.71 -49.88 -4.73
N GLU A 369 -1.42 -48.59 -4.88
CA GLU A 369 -2.39 -47.53 -4.69
C GLU A 369 -2.07 -46.31 -5.57
N PHE A 370 -3.01 -45.35 -5.63
CA PHE A 370 -2.79 -44.08 -6.32
C PHE A 370 -1.80 -43.24 -5.56
N LYS A 371 -0.80 -42.66 -6.28
CA LYS A 371 0.17 -41.72 -5.75
C LYS A 371 0.21 -40.47 -6.64
N GLU A 372 0.40 -39.32 -6.00
CA GLU A 372 0.70 -38.08 -6.69
C GLU A 372 2.12 -38.12 -7.29
N ALA A 373 2.35 -37.36 -8.38
CA ALA A 373 3.68 -37.19 -8.95
C ALA A 373 4.66 -36.63 -7.91
N GLY A 374 5.91 -37.11 -7.94
CA GLY A 374 6.95 -36.67 -7.00
C GLY A 374 7.65 -37.79 -6.27
N PRO A 375 8.44 -37.47 -5.22
CA PRO A 375 9.21 -38.40 -4.42
C PRO A 375 8.37 -39.09 -3.34
N HIS A 376 8.59 -40.41 -3.19
CA HIS A 376 7.93 -41.25 -2.19
C HIS A 376 8.95 -42.08 -1.43
N THR A 377 8.64 -42.42 -0.18
CA THR A 377 9.46 -43.29 0.67
C THR A 377 8.62 -44.28 1.38
N ILE A 378 8.99 -45.55 1.32
CA ILE A 378 8.36 -46.65 2.07
C ILE A 378 9.37 -47.34 2.96
N THR A 379 8.99 -47.60 4.21
CA THR A 379 9.81 -48.42 5.12
C THR A 379 9.29 -49.86 5.10
N PHE A 380 10.18 -50.80 4.84
CA PHE A 380 9.89 -52.21 4.75
C PHE A 380 10.54 -53.00 5.86
N ASP A 381 9.74 -53.80 6.59
CA ASP A 381 10.19 -54.74 7.56
C ASP A 381 10.09 -56.18 7.00
N ALA A 382 11.23 -56.84 6.92
CA ALA A 382 11.41 -58.18 6.39
C ALA A 382 11.55 -59.25 7.50
N SER A 383 11.08 -59.01 8.73
CA SER A 383 11.19 -59.94 9.88
C SER A 383 10.63 -61.32 9.56
N SER A 384 9.62 -61.41 8.68
CA SER A 384 8.97 -62.66 8.26
C SER A 384 9.71 -63.40 7.15
N LEU A 385 10.70 -62.79 6.49
CA LEU A 385 11.43 -63.36 5.38
C LEU A 385 12.72 -64.03 5.85
N THR A 386 13.26 -64.97 5.08
CA THR A 386 14.54 -65.60 5.32
C THR A 386 15.69 -64.77 4.79
N SER A 387 16.90 -64.85 5.41
CA SER A 387 18.08 -64.23 4.87
C SER A 387 18.33 -64.64 3.42
N GLY A 388 18.67 -63.68 2.56
CA GLY A 388 18.90 -63.92 1.15
C GLY A 388 18.77 -62.68 0.27
N SER A 389 18.89 -62.93 -1.02
CA SER A 389 18.72 -61.86 -2.04
C SER A 389 17.27 -61.84 -2.54
N TYR A 390 16.73 -60.66 -2.62
CA TYR A 390 15.42 -60.34 -3.16
C TYR A 390 15.51 -59.25 -4.18
N PHE A 391 14.47 -59.12 -5.04
CA PHE A 391 14.34 -58.06 -6.00
C PHE A 391 13.04 -57.29 -5.65
N TYR A 392 13.09 -55.96 -5.74
CA TYR A 392 11.88 -55.14 -5.67
C TYR A 392 11.70 -54.37 -6.99
N THR A 393 10.45 -54.29 -7.43
CA THR A 393 10.06 -53.72 -8.68
C THR A 393 9.02 -52.64 -8.45
N LEU A 394 9.35 -51.44 -8.97
CA LEU A 394 8.39 -50.35 -9.11
C LEU A 394 7.77 -50.42 -10.50
N GLU A 395 6.48 -50.44 -10.59
CA GLU A 395 5.70 -50.49 -11.84
C GLU A 395 4.57 -49.47 -11.81
N THR A 396 4.50 -48.62 -12.84
CA THR A 396 3.43 -47.67 -13.15
C THR A 396 2.93 -47.93 -14.57
N SER A 397 1.96 -47.16 -15.07
CA SER A 397 1.51 -47.22 -16.48
C SER A 397 2.62 -47.07 -17.50
N ASN A 398 3.63 -46.24 -17.23
CA ASN A 398 4.65 -45.82 -18.16
C ASN A 398 6.08 -46.15 -17.75
N PHE A 399 6.28 -46.77 -16.56
CA PHE A 399 7.62 -47.03 -16.05
C PHE A 399 7.68 -48.34 -15.28
N LYS A 400 8.80 -49.08 -15.48
CA LYS A 400 9.13 -50.28 -14.70
C LYS A 400 10.62 -50.34 -14.44
N GLN A 401 10.99 -50.44 -13.18
CA GLN A 401 12.40 -50.59 -12.77
C GLN A 401 12.51 -51.56 -11.60
N THR A 402 13.57 -52.40 -11.64
CA THR A 402 13.86 -53.41 -10.62
C THR A 402 15.24 -53.16 -9.99
N LYS A 403 15.33 -53.33 -8.70
CA LYS A 403 16.54 -53.27 -7.89
C LYS A 403 16.70 -54.52 -7.04
N LYS A 404 17.93 -54.81 -6.63
CA LYS A 404 18.25 -55.95 -5.74
C LYS A 404 18.45 -55.45 -4.32
N MET A 405 17.94 -56.20 -3.34
CA MET A 405 18.21 -56.01 -1.91
C MET A 405 18.76 -57.30 -1.29
N VAL A 406 19.51 -57.18 -0.21
CA VAL A 406 20.11 -58.31 0.53
C VAL A 406 19.67 -58.23 2.02
N LEU A 407 18.90 -59.22 2.47
CA LEU A 407 18.50 -59.39 3.86
C LEU A 407 19.54 -60.28 4.57
N VAL A 408 20.02 -59.78 5.71
CA VAL A 408 20.95 -60.49 6.60
C VAL A 408 20.29 -60.48 7.99
N LYS A 409 20.07 -61.66 8.52
CA LYS A 409 19.56 -61.85 9.90
C LYS A 409 20.69 -62.36 10.77
#